data_048c3300e94d1e791a904dec8ff4d413
#
_entry.id   048c3300e94d1e791a904dec8ff4d413
#
_cell.length_a   1.000
_cell.length_b   1.000
_cell.length_c   1.000
_cell.angle_alpha   90.00
_cell.angle_beta   90.00
_cell.angle_gamma   90.00
#
_symmetry.space_group_name_H-M   'P 1'
#
loop_
_entity.id
_entity.type
_entity.pdbx_description
1 polymer ?
#
loop_
_entity_poly.entity_id
_entity_poly.type
_entity_poly.pdbx_seq_one_letter_code
_entity_poly.pdbx_strand_id
1 'polypeptide(L)'
;MASLIPFYAPAQTHAKKTLHQGAVRILYRVGIRPKNVNHLREAECSLSSAATNIPKPSETALPRFLSIPRCSSGVFFELFRFPPIRYRPAETTGSNVNPREAAVQQETFHWPHKDLLDVDQLTQEELFHLLDTAANLHEINSRPVKKVPILKGKSVVLFFAEPSTRTKTSFDMAGKRLSADTFGLAKSGSSLQKGESIKDTALTLQAMNPDVIVIRHSSSGAAQFLAERLHCGVVNAGDGWHAHPTQALLDAFSLRQVWGHDRNAFKGKNLLILGDCAHSRVCRSNVLLLTKLGVNVSLCAPRTLLPAGVDNWPVTVYTDSKKAVRDMDAVMCLRLQLERQQAGLLPDLREYSKRFCLTTAHMELARPGAHIMHPGPILRGLDVSDALADSSQSLILDQVSAGVSVRMAVLYLLATRPDIKDNL
;
A
#
# COMPACT_ATOMS: atom_id res chain seq x y z
N MET A 1 -41.78 37.95 18.72
CA MET A 1 -41.86 37.82 20.19
C MET A 1 -41.15 36.55 20.55
N ALA A 2 -40.03 36.70 21.19
CA ALA A 2 -39.46 36.01 22.35
C ALA A 2 -39.29 34.46 22.20
N SER A 3 -38.21 33.82 22.56
CA SER A 3 -36.97 34.19 23.26
C SER A 3 -35.94 33.06 23.13
N LEU A 4 -34.69 33.45 22.98
CA LEU A 4 -33.46 32.65 23.18
C LEU A 4 -33.32 32.28 24.67
N ILE A 5 -32.77 31.07 24.97
CA ILE A 5 -31.81 30.86 26.09
C ILE A 5 -30.92 29.66 25.72
N PRO A 6 -29.59 29.76 25.89
CA PRO A 6 -28.65 28.66 25.71
C PRO A 6 -28.33 27.97 27.01
N PHE A 7 -28.10 26.63 27.00
CA PHE A 7 -27.52 25.93 28.13
C PHE A 7 -26.05 25.55 27.85
N TYR A 8 -25.17 26.16 28.64
CA TYR A 8 -23.78 25.76 28.82
C TYR A 8 -23.69 24.72 29.94
N ALA A 9 -22.98 23.64 29.73
CA ALA A 9 -22.54 22.72 30.79
C ALA A 9 -21.17 22.10 30.44
N PRO A 10 -20.32 21.73 31.43
CA PRO A 10 -18.87 21.89 31.30
C PRO A 10 -18.13 20.67 30.74
N ALA A 11 -17.22 20.95 29.81
CA ALA A 11 -16.39 19.96 29.07
C ALA A 11 -15.15 19.47 29.84
N GLN A 12 -15.07 19.55 31.15
CA GLN A 12 -13.82 19.24 31.87
C GLN A 12 -13.69 17.83 32.46
N THR A 13 -14.76 17.04 32.52
CA THR A 13 -14.73 15.70 33.13
C THR A 13 -14.41 14.57 32.17
N HIS A 14 -14.55 14.75 30.86
CA HIS A 14 -14.28 13.69 29.87
C HIS A 14 -12.80 13.58 29.48
N ALA A 15 -12.05 14.67 29.48
CA ALA A 15 -10.63 14.65 29.09
C ALA A 15 -9.74 13.84 30.04
N LYS A 16 -10.01 13.86 31.35
CA LYS A 16 -9.23 13.11 32.34
C LYS A 16 -9.41 11.59 32.27
N LYS A 17 -10.61 11.11 31.94
CA LYS A 17 -10.86 9.66 31.78
C LYS A 17 -10.20 9.08 30.53
N THR A 18 -10.12 9.83 29.44
CA THR A 18 -9.53 9.37 28.17
C THR A 18 -8.01 9.26 28.23
N LEU A 19 -7.35 10.14 28.96
CA LEU A 19 -5.90 10.07 29.20
C LEU A 19 -5.48 8.87 30.06
N HIS A 20 -6.28 8.53 31.07
CA HIS A 20 -6.02 7.38 31.95
C HIS A 20 -6.13 6.04 31.19
N GLN A 21 -7.13 5.88 30.34
CA GLN A 21 -7.28 4.68 29.49
C GLN A 21 -6.19 4.55 28.41
N GLY A 22 -5.64 5.65 27.91
CA GLY A 22 -4.54 5.68 26.95
C GLY A 22 -3.20 5.21 27.56
N ALA A 23 -2.86 5.66 28.75
CA ALA A 23 -1.61 5.31 29.42
C ALA A 23 -1.57 3.82 29.85
N VAL A 24 -2.68 3.29 30.34
CA VAL A 24 -2.81 1.86 30.68
C VAL A 24 -2.70 0.96 29.43
N ARG A 25 -3.28 1.37 28.30
CA ARG A 25 -3.16 0.61 27.04
C ARG A 25 -1.74 0.59 26.48
N ILE A 26 -0.95 1.65 26.65
CA ILE A 26 0.45 1.69 26.20
C ILE A 26 1.31 0.72 27.03
N LEU A 27 1.13 0.66 28.34
CA LEU A 27 1.88 -0.24 29.22
C LEU A 27 1.60 -1.72 28.95
N TYR A 28 0.36 -2.10 28.66
CA TYR A 28 0.00 -3.47 28.26
C TYR A 28 0.54 -3.86 26.89
N ARG A 29 0.71 -2.91 25.98
CA ARG A 29 1.23 -3.18 24.62
C ARG A 29 2.75 -3.43 24.60
N VAL A 30 3.46 -2.97 25.65
CA VAL A 30 4.92 -3.14 25.80
C VAL A 30 5.27 -4.35 26.68
N GLY A 31 4.28 -5.12 27.14
CA GLY A 31 4.52 -6.36 27.92
C GLY A 31 4.98 -6.14 29.36
N ILE A 32 4.92 -4.94 29.88
CA ILE A 32 5.33 -4.62 31.25
C ILE A 32 4.15 -4.85 32.19
N ARG A 33 4.22 -5.90 33.03
CA ARG A 33 3.29 -6.13 34.14
C ARG A 33 3.82 -5.44 35.39
N PRO A 34 3.16 -4.41 35.94
CA PRO A 34 3.58 -3.78 37.19
C PRO A 34 3.39 -4.75 38.36
N LYS A 35 4.44 -5.00 39.11
CA LYS A 35 4.42 -5.91 40.28
C LYS A 35 3.77 -5.29 41.53
N ASN A 36 3.45 -3.98 41.54
CA ASN A 36 2.83 -3.34 42.72
C ASN A 36 2.08 -2.05 42.31
N VAL A 37 0.86 -1.88 42.84
CA VAL A 37 -0.05 -0.76 42.51
C VAL A 37 0.37 0.56 43.16
N ASN A 38 1.24 0.52 44.18
CA ASN A 38 1.65 1.71 44.94
C ASN A 38 2.62 2.63 44.16
N HIS A 39 3.39 2.11 43.19
CA HIS A 39 4.27 2.94 42.35
C HIS A 39 3.53 3.82 41.32
N LEU A 40 2.26 3.53 41.06
CA LEU A 40 1.45 4.35 40.15
C LEU A 40 0.97 5.65 40.81
N ARG A 41 0.80 5.68 42.14
CA ARG A 41 0.38 6.88 42.88
C ARG A 41 1.47 7.93 43.00
N GLU A 42 2.72 7.53 43.12
CA GLU A 42 3.86 8.47 43.20
C GLU A 42 4.14 9.16 41.86
N ALA A 43 3.90 8.48 40.74
CA ALA A 43 4.01 9.08 39.42
C ALA A 43 2.88 10.11 39.13
N GLU A 44 1.69 9.92 39.68
CA GLU A 44 0.58 10.88 39.57
C GLU A 44 0.83 12.17 40.36
N CYS A 45 1.48 12.09 41.51
CA CYS A 45 1.78 13.27 42.32
C CYS A 45 2.83 14.19 41.66
N SER A 46 3.81 13.65 40.96
CA SER A 46 4.84 14.42 40.25
C SER A 46 4.35 15.08 38.97
N LEU A 47 3.33 14.53 38.29
CA LEU A 47 2.73 15.11 37.10
C LEU A 47 1.70 16.20 37.40
N SER A 48 1.06 16.16 38.59
CA SER A 48 0.05 17.15 38.98
C SER A 48 0.69 18.49 39.44
N SER A 49 1.91 18.47 39.96
CA SER A 49 2.63 19.69 40.35
C SER A 49 3.25 20.48 39.19
N ALA A 50 3.44 19.80 38.02
CA ALA A 50 3.97 20.44 36.83
C ALA A 50 2.90 21.17 35.99
N ALA A 51 1.62 20.90 36.22
CA ALA A 51 0.51 21.44 35.44
C ALA A 51 -0.10 22.76 35.94
N THR A 52 0.32 23.24 37.12
CA THR A 52 -0.28 24.42 37.77
C THR A 52 0.44 25.76 37.54
N ASN A 53 1.56 25.79 36.79
CA ASN A 53 2.34 27.00 36.54
C ASN A 53 2.55 27.29 35.02
N ILE A 54 1.48 27.38 34.26
CA ILE A 54 1.55 27.91 32.89
C ILE A 54 0.84 29.28 32.87
N PRO A 55 1.55 30.40 32.65
CA PRO A 55 0.93 31.70 32.46
C PRO A 55 0.32 31.79 31.07
N LYS A 56 -0.81 32.51 30.93
CA LYS A 56 -1.52 32.78 29.66
C LYS A 56 -0.62 33.55 28.71
N PRO A 57 -0.59 33.21 27.42
CA PRO A 57 0.23 33.92 26.42
C PRO A 57 -0.36 35.30 26.11
N SER A 58 0.47 36.35 26.23
CA SER A 58 0.27 37.65 25.60
C SER A 58 0.92 37.62 24.23
N GLU A 59 0.25 38.22 23.24
CA GLU A 59 0.73 38.36 21.86
C GLU A 59 2.05 39.15 21.81
N THR A 60 2.91 38.73 20.86
CA THR A 60 4.23 39.30 20.50
C THR A 60 5.43 38.79 21.29
N ALA A 61 6.07 37.70 20.81
CA ALA A 61 7.51 37.52 20.69
C ALA A 61 7.87 36.07 20.32
N LEU A 62 8.82 35.90 19.39
CA LEU A 62 9.41 34.65 18.96
C LEU A 62 10.04 33.84 20.10
N PRO A 63 9.92 32.50 20.18
CA PRO A 63 10.44 31.73 21.28
C PRO A 63 11.97 31.57 21.21
N ARG A 64 12.68 32.05 22.22
CA ARG A 64 14.05 31.63 22.54
C ARG A 64 14.04 30.23 23.13
N PHE A 65 14.99 29.42 22.72
CA PHE A 65 15.23 28.06 23.20
C PHE A 65 15.21 27.96 24.73
N LEU A 66 14.35 27.11 25.28
CA LEU A 66 14.33 26.70 26.68
C LEU A 66 15.45 25.66 26.91
N SER A 67 16.41 26.02 27.72
CA SER A 67 17.41 25.10 28.27
C SER A 67 16.75 24.15 29.28
N ILE A 68 16.94 22.84 29.03
CA ILE A 68 16.48 21.78 29.96
C ILE A 68 17.39 21.73 31.17
N PRO A 69 16.87 21.73 32.42
CA PRO A 69 17.72 21.59 33.60
C PRO A 69 18.34 20.18 33.66
N ARG A 70 19.64 20.11 33.93
CA ARG A 70 20.37 18.87 34.18
C ARG A 70 19.85 18.22 35.47
N CYS A 71 19.25 17.05 35.36
CA CYS A 71 18.92 16.21 36.49
C CYS A 71 20.16 15.41 36.91
N SER A 72 20.59 15.57 38.18
CA SER A 72 21.82 15.02 38.74
C SER A 72 21.62 13.62 39.37
N SER A 73 20.94 12.71 38.69
CA SER A 73 20.88 11.30 39.10
C SER A 73 21.16 10.40 37.92
N GLY A 74 22.35 9.76 37.92
CA GLY A 74 22.94 8.96 36.86
C GLY A 74 22.27 7.60 36.59
N VAL A 75 20.97 7.46 36.78
CA VAL A 75 20.27 6.17 36.69
C VAL A 75 19.46 6.01 35.40
N PHE A 76 19.39 7.02 34.52
CA PHE A 76 18.47 7.00 33.37
C PHE A 76 19.13 6.62 32.01
N PHE A 77 20.42 6.30 31.97
CA PHE A 77 21.11 6.06 30.68
C PHE A 77 21.43 4.60 30.33
N GLU A 78 21.05 3.63 31.16
CA GLU A 78 21.39 2.20 30.90
C GLU A 78 20.27 1.37 30.27
N LEU A 79 19.09 1.90 30.02
CA LEU A 79 17.93 1.11 29.55
C LEU A 79 17.77 1.01 28.02
N PHE A 80 18.67 1.61 27.21
CA PHE A 80 18.59 1.54 25.74
C PHE A 80 19.92 1.18 25.06
N ARG A 81 20.70 0.27 25.64
CA ARG A 81 21.78 -0.39 24.90
C ARG A 81 21.23 -1.67 24.26
N PHE A 82 20.76 -1.56 23.03
CA PHE A 82 20.66 -2.73 22.17
C PHE A 82 22.08 -3.17 21.79
N PRO A 83 22.41 -4.47 21.92
CA PRO A 83 23.70 -4.95 21.44
C PRO A 83 23.74 -4.80 19.92
N PRO A 84 24.89 -4.39 19.32
CA PRO A 84 25.02 -4.35 17.88
C PRO A 84 24.89 -5.76 17.33
N ILE A 85 23.92 -5.97 16.43
CA ILE A 85 23.80 -7.20 15.64
C ILE A 85 25.07 -7.28 14.79
N ARG A 86 26.05 -8.12 15.21
CA ARG A 86 27.20 -8.48 14.41
C ARG A 86 26.71 -9.44 13.32
N TYR A 87 26.55 -8.94 12.12
CA TYR A 87 26.45 -9.77 10.92
C TYR A 87 27.80 -10.47 10.76
N ARG A 88 27.88 -11.80 10.95
CA ARG A 88 29.00 -12.63 10.51
C ARG A 88 28.70 -13.05 9.07
N PRO A 89 29.47 -12.64 8.07
CA PRO A 89 29.41 -13.28 6.77
C PRO A 89 29.82 -14.74 6.91
N ALA A 90 29.13 -15.65 6.25
CA ALA A 90 29.53 -17.04 6.15
C ALA A 90 30.91 -17.08 5.44
N GLU A 91 31.88 -17.77 6.07
CA GLU A 91 33.19 -18.04 5.48
C GLU A 91 32.98 -18.93 4.25
N THR A 92 33.11 -18.39 3.07
CA THR A 92 33.25 -19.15 1.83
C THR A 92 34.72 -19.54 1.69
N THR A 93 34.97 -20.84 1.73
CA THR A 93 36.25 -21.48 1.42
C THR A 93 36.75 -21.05 0.03
N GLY A 94 38.04 -20.73 -0.03
CA GLY A 94 38.71 -20.05 -1.12
C GLY A 94 38.58 -20.70 -2.50
N SER A 95 38.31 -19.83 -3.45
CA SER A 95 38.83 -19.94 -4.80
C SER A 95 39.46 -18.59 -5.17
N ASN A 96 40.74 -18.62 -5.52
CA ASN A 96 41.54 -17.48 -6.00
C ASN A 96 40.95 -17.00 -7.33
N VAL A 97 39.96 -16.10 -7.31
CA VAL A 97 39.52 -15.36 -8.49
C VAL A 97 40.07 -13.94 -8.38
N ASN A 98 40.80 -13.54 -9.40
CA ASN A 98 41.46 -12.23 -9.54
C ASN A 98 40.38 -11.11 -9.36
N PRO A 99 40.54 -10.17 -8.41
CA PRO A 99 39.53 -9.12 -8.16
C PRO A 99 39.26 -8.18 -9.37
N ARG A 100 40.10 -8.22 -10.41
CA ARG A 100 39.92 -7.45 -11.63
C ARG A 100 39.04 -8.13 -12.69
N GLU A 101 38.81 -9.42 -12.59
CA GLU A 101 37.90 -10.17 -13.51
C GLU A 101 36.48 -10.31 -12.95
N ALA A 102 36.26 -10.01 -11.68
CA ALA A 102 34.93 -9.99 -11.04
C ALA A 102 34.18 -8.67 -11.28
N ALA A 103 34.70 -7.74 -12.08
CA ALA A 103 33.86 -6.73 -12.74
C ALA A 103 33.08 -7.39 -13.89
N VAL A 104 32.27 -8.41 -13.55
CA VAL A 104 31.20 -8.89 -14.40
C VAL A 104 30.42 -7.65 -14.83
N GLN A 105 30.43 -7.37 -16.14
CA GLN A 105 29.55 -6.44 -16.79
C GLN A 105 28.13 -6.67 -16.21
N GLN A 106 27.76 -5.88 -15.22
CA GLN A 106 26.35 -5.70 -14.91
C GLN A 106 25.79 -5.03 -16.16
N GLU A 107 25.29 -5.83 -17.08
CA GLU A 107 24.43 -5.33 -18.15
C GLU A 107 23.40 -4.46 -17.46
N THR A 108 23.51 -3.15 -17.66
CA THR A 108 22.57 -2.20 -17.07
C THR A 108 21.24 -2.50 -17.73
N PHE A 109 20.35 -3.16 -16.97
CA PHE A 109 19.03 -3.50 -17.47
C PHE A 109 18.34 -2.24 -17.98
N HIS A 110 18.10 -2.21 -19.28
CA HIS A 110 17.43 -1.09 -19.91
C HIS A 110 15.91 -1.30 -19.90
N TRP A 111 15.18 -0.42 -19.21
CA TRP A 111 13.73 -0.50 -19.17
C TRP A 111 13.11 -0.10 -20.53
N PRO A 112 12.43 -1.02 -21.24
CA PRO A 112 12.03 -0.76 -22.62
C PRO A 112 10.71 0.00 -22.75
N HIS A 113 9.88 0.02 -21.72
CA HIS A 113 8.51 0.53 -21.81
C HIS A 113 8.43 2.03 -21.51
N LYS A 114 7.74 2.77 -22.40
CA LYS A 114 7.35 4.17 -22.18
C LYS A 114 6.26 4.27 -21.10
N ASP A 115 5.33 3.33 -21.12
CA ASP A 115 4.10 3.32 -20.33
C ASP A 115 4.01 2.06 -19.46
N LEU A 116 3.22 2.14 -18.38
CA LEU A 116 2.76 0.98 -17.63
C LEU A 116 1.24 0.93 -17.65
N LEU A 117 0.66 0.22 -18.63
CA LEU A 117 -0.78 0.19 -18.86
C LEU A 117 -1.45 -1.04 -18.27
N ASP A 118 -0.79 -2.20 -18.38
CA ASP A 118 -1.16 -3.46 -17.76
C ASP A 118 0.09 -4.27 -17.42
N VAL A 119 -0.06 -5.30 -16.61
CA VAL A 119 1.02 -6.25 -16.27
C VAL A 119 1.26 -7.27 -17.39
N ASP A 120 0.31 -7.42 -18.30
CA ASP A 120 0.43 -8.36 -19.41
C ASP A 120 1.53 -7.99 -20.40
N GLN A 121 1.82 -6.69 -20.53
CA GLN A 121 2.91 -6.20 -21.38
C GLN A 121 4.31 -6.57 -20.88
N LEU A 122 4.45 -6.93 -19.58
CA LEU A 122 5.74 -7.18 -18.95
C LEU A 122 6.15 -8.64 -19.05
N THR A 123 7.41 -8.90 -19.38
CA THR A 123 8.03 -10.22 -19.28
C THR A 123 8.27 -10.60 -17.82
N GLN A 124 8.61 -11.86 -17.56
CA GLN A 124 8.94 -12.32 -16.21
C GLN A 124 10.22 -11.63 -15.69
N GLU A 125 11.21 -11.40 -16.52
CA GLU A 125 12.46 -10.71 -16.20
C GLU A 125 12.19 -9.26 -15.81
N GLU A 126 11.35 -8.56 -16.57
CA GLU A 126 10.96 -7.18 -16.29
C GLU A 126 10.17 -7.06 -14.98
N LEU A 127 9.28 -8.03 -14.70
CA LEU A 127 8.57 -8.11 -13.42
C LEU A 127 9.55 -8.25 -12.26
N PHE A 128 10.53 -9.16 -12.35
CA PHE A 128 11.54 -9.31 -11.30
C PHE A 128 12.42 -8.07 -11.18
N HIS A 129 12.82 -7.46 -12.29
CA HIS A 129 13.61 -6.23 -12.25
C HIS A 129 12.86 -5.10 -11.55
N LEU A 130 11.56 -4.94 -11.81
CA LEU A 130 10.73 -3.94 -11.13
C LEU A 130 10.59 -4.26 -9.63
N LEU A 131 10.38 -5.53 -9.26
CA LEU A 131 10.29 -5.95 -7.86
C LEU A 131 11.63 -5.79 -7.12
N ASP A 132 12.76 -6.02 -7.77
CA ASP A 132 14.10 -5.79 -7.21
C ASP A 132 14.36 -4.29 -7.01
N THR A 133 14.00 -3.47 -8.01
CA THR A 133 14.04 -2.01 -7.90
C THR A 133 13.17 -1.51 -6.75
N ALA A 134 11.97 -2.06 -6.59
CA ALA A 134 11.09 -1.72 -5.48
C ALA A 134 11.67 -2.14 -4.13
N ALA A 135 12.37 -3.27 -4.03
CA ALA A 135 13.06 -3.72 -2.82
C ALA A 135 14.18 -2.76 -2.41
N ASN A 136 15.03 -2.36 -3.36
CA ASN A 136 16.09 -1.38 -3.13
C ASN A 136 15.53 -0.02 -2.65
N LEU A 137 14.41 0.43 -3.23
CA LEU A 137 13.75 1.66 -2.84
C LEU A 137 12.94 1.52 -1.53
N HIS A 138 12.58 0.30 -1.14
CA HIS A 138 11.86 0.04 0.10
C HIS A 138 12.67 0.41 1.34
N GLU A 139 13.97 0.24 1.32
CA GLU A 139 14.87 0.64 2.42
C GLU A 139 14.80 2.13 2.73
N ILE A 140 14.49 2.98 1.74
CA ILE A 140 14.35 4.42 1.94
C ILE A 140 13.23 4.73 2.95
N ASN A 141 12.22 3.85 3.02
CA ASN A 141 11.08 4.04 3.92
C ASN A 141 11.45 3.92 5.41
N SER A 142 12.53 3.22 5.73
CA SER A 142 13.04 3.02 7.09
C SER A 142 14.05 4.10 7.51
N ARG A 143 14.58 4.90 6.55
CA ARG A 143 15.60 5.92 6.83
C ARG A 143 15.00 7.12 7.57
N PRO A 144 15.78 7.83 8.41
CA PRO A 144 15.33 9.09 9.02
C PRO A 144 14.94 10.12 7.95
N VAL A 145 15.74 10.26 6.88
CA VAL A 145 15.44 11.10 5.70
C VAL A 145 14.91 10.19 4.61
N LYS A 146 13.59 10.20 4.43
CA LYS A 146 12.87 9.37 3.45
C LYS A 146 12.81 10.02 2.06
N LYS A 147 13.91 10.64 1.62
CA LYS A 147 13.97 11.38 0.36
C LYS A 147 15.31 11.16 -0.33
N VAL A 148 15.25 10.92 -1.64
CA VAL A 148 16.43 10.74 -2.50
C VAL A 148 16.27 11.58 -3.77
N PRO A 149 17.34 12.21 -4.32
CA PRO A 149 17.25 13.16 -5.41
C PRO A 149 17.21 12.51 -6.81
N ILE A 150 16.73 11.28 -6.93
CA ILE A 150 16.78 10.50 -8.19
C ILE A 150 15.95 11.14 -9.31
N LEU A 151 14.77 11.69 -8.98
CA LEU A 151 13.87 12.36 -9.94
C LEU A 151 13.83 13.89 -9.73
N LYS A 152 14.91 14.49 -9.23
CA LYS A 152 14.99 15.94 -9.08
C LYS A 152 14.87 16.63 -10.46
N GLY A 153 13.94 17.57 -10.58
CA GLY A 153 13.65 18.28 -11.83
C GLY A 153 12.68 17.55 -12.76
N LYS A 154 12.22 16.34 -12.38
CA LYS A 154 11.14 15.61 -13.09
C LYS A 154 9.79 15.94 -12.52
N SER A 155 8.76 15.97 -13.37
CA SER A 155 7.38 16.30 -13.01
C SER A 155 6.42 15.14 -13.26
N VAL A 156 5.55 14.89 -12.27
CA VAL A 156 4.55 13.81 -12.29
C VAL A 156 3.16 14.37 -12.08
N VAL A 157 2.30 14.20 -13.06
CA VAL A 157 0.89 14.64 -12.97
C VAL A 157 0.02 13.47 -12.51
N LEU A 158 -0.72 13.65 -11.42
CA LEU A 158 -1.65 12.69 -10.84
C LEU A 158 -3.09 13.02 -11.29
N PHE A 159 -3.51 12.49 -12.43
CA PHE A 159 -4.81 12.74 -13.05
C PHE A 159 -5.84 11.68 -12.61
N PHE A 160 -6.61 11.99 -11.55
CA PHE A 160 -7.58 11.09 -10.94
C PHE A 160 -9.01 11.50 -11.25
N ALA A 161 -9.56 11.02 -12.37
CA ALA A 161 -10.95 11.20 -12.75
C ALA A 161 -11.92 10.30 -11.94
N GLU A 162 -11.43 9.20 -11.37
CA GLU A 162 -12.12 8.35 -10.38
C GLU A 162 -11.51 8.58 -8.98
N PRO A 163 -12.32 8.82 -7.92
CA PRO A 163 -11.81 9.04 -6.57
C PRO A 163 -10.97 7.87 -6.06
N SER A 164 -9.82 8.17 -5.47
CA SER A 164 -8.97 7.18 -4.80
C SER A 164 -7.99 7.84 -3.84
N THR A 165 -8.28 7.75 -2.54
CA THR A 165 -7.39 8.31 -1.52
C THR A 165 -6.06 7.56 -1.46
N ARG A 166 -6.09 6.22 -1.30
CA ARG A 166 -4.88 5.41 -1.16
C ARG A 166 -3.94 5.51 -2.35
N THR A 167 -4.44 5.27 -3.56
CA THR A 167 -3.60 5.25 -4.76
C THR A 167 -3.02 6.63 -5.05
N LYS A 168 -3.82 7.70 -4.96
CA LYS A 168 -3.35 9.07 -5.18
C LYS A 168 -2.28 9.46 -4.17
N THR A 169 -2.56 9.28 -2.87
CA THR A 169 -1.59 9.61 -1.79
C THR A 169 -0.30 8.81 -1.94
N SER A 170 -0.40 7.52 -2.28
CA SER A 170 0.78 6.66 -2.44
C SER A 170 1.65 7.09 -3.63
N PHE A 171 1.08 7.48 -4.78
CA PHE A 171 1.85 8.06 -5.89
C PHE A 171 2.46 9.42 -5.54
N ASP A 172 1.72 10.28 -4.84
CA ASP A 172 2.22 11.58 -4.37
C ASP A 172 3.41 11.40 -3.42
N MET A 173 3.29 10.47 -2.46
CA MET A 173 4.41 10.12 -1.58
C MET A 173 5.60 9.53 -2.35
N ALA A 174 5.35 8.65 -3.32
CA ALA A 174 6.39 8.03 -4.13
C ALA A 174 7.19 9.07 -4.93
N GLY A 175 6.51 9.98 -5.64
CA GLY A 175 7.15 11.06 -6.37
C GLY A 175 7.97 11.98 -5.45
N LYS A 176 7.38 12.42 -4.34
CA LYS A 176 8.06 13.29 -3.35
C LYS A 176 9.27 12.62 -2.70
N ARG A 177 9.25 11.30 -2.46
CA ARG A 177 10.41 10.56 -1.94
C ARG A 177 11.55 10.47 -2.94
N LEU A 178 11.23 10.44 -4.23
CA LEU A 178 12.20 10.49 -5.32
C LEU A 178 12.64 11.93 -5.69
N SER A 179 12.13 12.95 -5.01
CA SER A 179 12.34 14.39 -5.28
C SER A 179 11.74 14.89 -6.60
N ALA A 180 10.74 14.21 -7.14
CA ALA A 180 9.94 14.71 -8.24
C ALA A 180 8.92 15.75 -7.76
N ASP A 181 8.57 16.67 -8.65
CA ASP A 181 7.45 17.60 -8.45
C ASP A 181 6.14 16.90 -8.82
N THR A 182 5.22 16.79 -7.86
CA THR A 182 3.93 16.09 -8.06
C THR A 182 2.78 17.08 -8.11
N PHE A 183 1.93 16.98 -9.15
CA PHE A 183 0.77 17.84 -9.37
C PHE A 183 -0.51 16.99 -9.37
N GLY A 184 -1.35 17.17 -8.36
CA GLY A 184 -2.59 16.40 -8.23
C GLY A 184 -3.80 17.09 -8.85
N LEU A 185 -4.44 16.44 -9.81
CA LEU A 185 -5.72 16.85 -10.39
C LEU A 185 -6.82 15.87 -9.96
N ALA A 186 -7.95 16.39 -9.56
CA ALA A 186 -9.14 15.62 -9.23
C ALA A 186 -10.31 16.06 -10.13
N LYS A 187 -11.27 15.16 -10.34
CA LYS A 187 -12.48 15.47 -11.13
C LYS A 187 -13.24 16.66 -10.53
N SER A 188 -13.36 16.73 -9.21
CA SER A 188 -13.95 17.85 -8.50
C SER A 188 -13.05 19.09 -8.63
N GLY A 189 -13.57 20.17 -9.25
CA GLY A 189 -12.83 21.42 -9.48
C GLY A 189 -11.96 21.45 -10.74
N SER A 190 -12.00 20.41 -11.59
CA SER A 190 -11.29 20.40 -12.87
C SER A 190 -12.21 20.73 -14.05
N SER A 191 -11.61 21.04 -15.21
CA SER A 191 -12.31 21.29 -16.48
C SER A 191 -13.20 20.11 -16.93
N LEU A 192 -12.93 18.88 -16.47
CA LEU A 192 -13.80 17.72 -16.70
C LEU A 192 -15.23 17.91 -16.19
N GLN A 193 -15.45 18.70 -15.13
CA GLN A 193 -16.80 19.05 -14.67
C GLN A 193 -17.53 19.98 -15.63
N LYS A 194 -16.79 20.72 -16.46
CA LYS A 194 -17.33 21.64 -17.46
C LYS A 194 -17.62 20.95 -18.80
N GLY A 195 -17.47 19.61 -18.88
CA GLY A 195 -17.73 18.83 -20.09
C GLY A 195 -16.52 18.66 -21.03
N GLU A 196 -15.31 19.07 -20.57
CA GLU A 196 -14.09 18.82 -21.36
C GLU A 196 -13.83 17.32 -21.52
N SER A 197 -13.39 16.89 -22.69
CA SER A 197 -13.06 15.49 -22.94
C SER A 197 -11.78 15.08 -22.20
N ILE A 198 -11.65 13.78 -21.87
CA ILE A 198 -10.43 13.24 -21.29
C ILE A 198 -9.21 13.50 -22.18
N LYS A 199 -9.41 13.47 -23.52
CA LYS A 199 -8.36 13.73 -24.51
C LYS A 199 -7.86 15.17 -24.41
N ASP A 200 -8.76 16.15 -24.41
CA ASP A 200 -8.40 17.58 -24.41
C ASP A 200 -7.73 17.95 -23.08
N THR A 201 -8.25 17.44 -21.95
CA THR A 201 -7.61 17.59 -20.65
C THR A 201 -6.18 17.02 -20.68
N ALA A 202 -5.98 15.82 -21.23
CA ALA A 202 -4.65 15.20 -21.26
C ALA A 202 -3.68 15.93 -22.19
N LEU A 203 -4.14 16.42 -23.35
CA LEU A 203 -3.32 17.24 -24.26
C LEU A 203 -2.94 18.59 -23.63
N THR A 204 -3.87 19.21 -22.88
CA THR A 204 -3.59 20.41 -22.11
C THR A 204 -2.50 20.16 -21.06
N LEU A 205 -2.57 19.03 -20.36
CA LEU A 205 -1.54 18.62 -19.40
C LEU A 205 -0.20 18.35 -20.07
N GLN A 206 -0.20 17.66 -21.22
CA GLN A 206 1.01 17.41 -21.99
C GLN A 206 1.70 18.70 -22.46
N ALA A 207 0.94 19.73 -22.82
CA ALA A 207 1.49 21.04 -23.21
C ALA A 207 2.29 21.71 -22.06
N MET A 208 2.09 21.29 -20.80
CA MET A 208 2.89 21.70 -19.65
C MET A 208 4.16 20.85 -19.47
N ASN A 209 4.44 19.92 -20.41
CA ASN A 209 5.63 19.09 -20.50
C ASN A 209 5.94 18.23 -19.26
N PRO A 210 4.99 17.44 -18.73
CA PRO A 210 5.27 16.50 -17.64
C PRO A 210 6.10 15.30 -18.15
N ASP A 211 6.90 14.71 -17.26
CA ASP A 211 7.64 13.48 -17.57
C ASP A 211 6.75 12.24 -17.50
N VAL A 212 5.82 12.21 -16.54
CA VAL A 212 4.88 11.09 -16.33
C VAL A 212 3.48 11.60 -15.98
N ILE A 213 2.46 10.99 -16.60
CA ILE A 213 1.06 11.17 -16.22
C ILE A 213 0.53 9.86 -15.62
N VAL A 214 0.11 9.92 -14.36
CA VAL A 214 -0.56 8.81 -13.67
C VAL A 214 -2.07 9.00 -13.79
N ILE A 215 -2.74 8.09 -14.50
CA ILE A 215 -4.18 8.20 -14.74
C ILE A 215 -4.99 7.16 -13.98
N ARG A 216 -6.10 7.60 -13.38
CA ARG A 216 -7.17 6.72 -12.88
C ARG A 216 -8.51 7.16 -13.44
N HIS A 217 -9.24 6.24 -14.07
CA HIS A 217 -10.49 6.53 -14.77
C HIS A 217 -11.54 5.43 -14.55
N SER A 218 -12.83 5.79 -14.65
CA SER A 218 -13.93 4.85 -14.53
C SER A 218 -14.17 4.01 -15.81
N SER A 219 -13.67 4.44 -16.96
CA SER A 219 -13.78 3.69 -18.23
C SER A 219 -12.56 2.82 -18.44
N SER A 220 -12.79 1.55 -18.79
CA SER A 220 -11.75 0.63 -19.23
C SER A 220 -11.10 1.10 -20.53
N GLY A 221 -9.79 0.94 -20.67
CA GLY A 221 -9.01 1.37 -21.84
C GLY A 221 -8.64 2.87 -21.82
N ALA A 222 -9.06 3.66 -20.84
CA ALA A 222 -8.75 5.09 -20.78
C ALA A 222 -7.24 5.37 -20.72
N ALA A 223 -6.47 4.55 -20.02
CA ALA A 223 -5.01 4.69 -19.94
C ALA A 223 -4.35 4.40 -21.31
N GLN A 224 -4.76 3.34 -21.98
CA GLN A 224 -4.31 2.98 -23.33
C GLN A 224 -4.63 4.09 -24.34
N PHE A 225 -5.88 4.58 -24.32
CA PHE A 225 -6.32 5.66 -25.19
C PHE A 225 -5.45 6.91 -25.08
N LEU A 226 -4.99 7.25 -23.85
CA LEU A 226 -4.10 8.39 -23.62
C LEU A 226 -2.65 8.08 -24.02
N ALA A 227 -2.15 6.90 -23.71
CA ALA A 227 -0.78 6.49 -24.04
C ALA A 227 -0.46 6.56 -25.54
N GLU A 228 -1.46 6.28 -26.38
CA GLU A 228 -1.36 6.40 -27.85
C GLU A 228 -1.29 7.84 -28.36
N ARG A 229 -1.61 8.81 -27.51
CA ARG A 229 -1.75 10.24 -27.89
C ARG A 229 -0.78 11.16 -27.19
N LEU A 230 -0.15 10.65 -26.12
CA LEU A 230 0.77 11.41 -25.28
C LEU A 230 2.22 10.96 -25.52
N HIS A 231 3.14 11.92 -25.51
CA HIS A 231 4.58 11.65 -25.65
C HIS A 231 5.22 11.28 -24.31
N CYS A 232 4.72 11.85 -23.18
CA CYS A 232 5.18 11.51 -21.83
C CYS A 232 4.77 10.09 -21.43
N GLY A 233 5.42 9.54 -20.39
CA GLY A 233 5.06 8.24 -19.85
C GLY A 233 3.66 8.23 -19.24
N VAL A 234 2.88 7.17 -19.45
CA VAL A 234 1.54 7.00 -18.89
C VAL A 234 1.52 5.80 -17.95
N VAL A 235 1.04 6.03 -16.72
CA VAL A 235 0.84 4.96 -15.72
C VAL A 235 -0.64 4.77 -15.45
N ASN A 236 -1.13 3.55 -15.65
CA ASN A 236 -2.49 3.15 -15.29
C ASN A 236 -2.61 2.94 -13.77
N ALA A 237 -3.28 3.85 -13.07
CA ALA A 237 -3.60 3.74 -11.64
C ALA A 237 -4.98 3.12 -11.38
N GLY A 238 -5.52 2.43 -12.37
CA GLY A 238 -6.79 1.72 -12.37
C GLY A 238 -7.82 2.30 -13.34
N ASP A 239 -8.23 1.52 -14.33
CA ASP A 239 -9.20 1.89 -15.33
C ASP A 239 -10.39 0.92 -15.36
N GLY A 240 -11.59 1.42 -15.14
CA GLY A 240 -12.84 0.63 -15.15
C GLY A 240 -12.75 -0.68 -14.39
N TRP A 241 -13.06 -1.77 -15.09
CA TRP A 241 -12.93 -3.16 -14.62
C TRP A 241 -11.72 -3.87 -15.27
N HIS A 242 -10.92 -3.15 -16.04
CA HIS A 242 -9.86 -3.71 -16.89
C HIS A 242 -8.60 -4.02 -16.07
N ALA A 243 -7.81 -3.01 -15.67
CA ALA A 243 -6.50 -3.24 -15.07
C ALA A 243 -6.17 -2.29 -13.91
N HIS A 244 -5.29 -2.77 -13.03
CA HIS A 244 -4.63 -1.98 -12.00
C HIS A 244 -3.21 -2.51 -11.78
N PRO A 245 -2.28 -2.29 -12.73
CA PRO A 245 -0.96 -2.91 -12.73
C PRO A 245 -0.18 -2.66 -11.44
N THR A 246 -0.17 -1.43 -10.92
CA THR A 246 0.57 -1.13 -9.69
C THR A 246 -0.04 -1.74 -8.43
N GLN A 247 -1.31 -2.21 -8.48
CA GLN A 247 -1.88 -3.00 -7.39
C GLN A 247 -1.35 -4.43 -7.44
N ALA A 248 -1.41 -5.10 -8.60
CA ALA A 248 -0.89 -6.45 -8.73
C ALA A 248 0.62 -6.52 -8.42
N LEU A 249 1.39 -5.51 -8.83
CA LEU A 249 2.81 -5.40 -8.51
C LEU A 249 3.07 -5.25 -7.01
N LEU A 250 2.29 -4.42 -6.28
CA LEU A 250 2.47 -4.29 -4.82
C LEU A 250 2.00 -5.56 -4.08
N ASP A 251 0.99 -6.25 -4.60
CA ASP A 251 0.50 -7.51 -4.05
C ASP A 251 1.60 -8.59 -4.18
N ALA A 252 2.19 -8.72 -5.38
CA ALA A 252 3.34 -9.61 -5.62
C ALA A 252 4.56 -9.22 -4.76
N PHE A 253 4.85 -7.92 -4.63
CA PHE A 253 5.93 -7.45 -3.77
C PHE A 253 5.70 -7.86 -2.31
N SER A 254 4.48 -7.71 -1.78
CA SER A 254 4.14 -8.10 -0.41
C SER A 254 4.27 -9.60 -0.20
N LEU A 255 3.86 -10.42 -1.17
CA LEU A 255 4.05 -11.87 -1.14
C LEU A 255 5.52 -12.25 -1.16
N ARG A 256 6.34 -11.56 -1.95
CA ARG A 256 7.79 -11.79 -2.02
C ARG A 256 8.48 -11.54 -0.68
N GLN A 257 8.01 -10.55 0.11
CA GLN A 257 8.57 -10.28 1.44
C GLN A 257 8.39 -11.47 2.41
N VAL A 258 7.35 -12.26 2.25
CA VAL A 258 7.02 -13.38 3.15
C VAL A 258 7.34 -14.76 2.55
N TRP A 259 7.33 -14.91 1.23
CA TRP A 259 7.66 -16.17 0.55
C TRP A 259 9.14 -16.31 0.23
N GLY A 260 9.90 -15.20 0.26
CA GLY A 260 11.34 -15.15 -0.03
C GLY A 260 11.68 -14.31 -1.25
N HIS A 261 12.95 -13.86 -1.30
CA HIS A 261 13.42 -12.92 -2.33
C HIS A 261 13.95 -13.62 -3.59
N ASP A 262 14.06 -14.94 -3.58
CA ASP A 262 14.48 -15.74 -4.73
C ASP A 262 13.46 -15.61 -5.87
N ARG A 263 13.94 -15.73 -7.11
CA ARG A 263 13.08 -15.78 -8.31
C ARG A 263 12.13 -16.97 -8.32
N ASN A 264 12.47 -18.08 -7.62
CA ASN A 264 11.61 -19.25 -7.48
C ASN A 264 10.60 -19.15 -6.32
N ALA A 265 10.61 -18.08 -5.52
CA ALA A 265 9.76 -17.94 -4.33
C ALA A 265 8.25 -18.03 -4.63
N PHE A 266 7.86 -17.70 -5.85
CA PHE A 266 6.46 -17.77 -6.33
C PHE A 266 6.10 -19.14 -6.90
N LYS A 267 7.08 -19.90 -7.39
CA LYS A 267 6.85 -21.14 -8.14
C LYS A 267 6.16 -22.20 -7.30
N GLY A 268 5.00 -22.65 -7.77
CA GLY A 268 4.21 -23.71 -7.10
C GLY A 268 3.49 -23.26 -5.84
N LYS A 269 3.50 -21.97 -5.49
CA LYS A 269 2.66 -21.41 -4.44
C LYS A 269 1.20 -21.36 -4.87
N ASN A 270 0.29 -21.55 -3.94
CA ASN A 270 -1.15 -21.54 -4.17
C ASN A 270 -1.75 -20.26 -3.57
N LEU A 271 -2.45 -19.49 -4.39
CA LEU A 271 -3.13 -18.28 -3.95
C LEU A 271 -4.61 -18.32 -4.34
N LEU A 272 -5.47 -18.08 -3.36
CA LEU A 272 -6.91 -17.92 -3.58
C LEU A 272 -7.27 -16.45 -3.66
N ILE A 273 -8.02 -16.05 -4.69
CA ILE A 273 -8.73 -14.77 -4.76
C ILE A 273 -10.21 -15.03 -4.45
N LEU A 274 -10.68 -14.46 -3.34
CA LEU A 274 -12.01 -14.70 -2.78
C LEU A 274 -12.86 -13.43 -2.81
N GLY A 275 -14.02 -13.46 -3.43
CA GLY A 275 -14.99 -12.36 -3.42
C GLY A 275 -15.48 -11.94 -4.79
N ASP A 276 -15.73 -10.63 -5.01
CA ASP A 276 -16.26 -10.11 -6.28
C ASP A 276 -15.18 -10.08 -7.37
N CYS A 277 -14.99 -11.21 -8.04
CA CYS A 277 -13.99 -11.35 -9.11
C CYS A 277 -14.45 -10.69 -10.42
N ALA A 278 -15.75 -10.66 -10.71
CA ALA A 278 -16.29 -10.16 -11.97
C ALA A 278 -16.05 -8.65 -12.15
N HIS A 279 -16.24 -7.87 -11.10
CA HIS A 279 -16.15 -6.40 -11.16
C HIS A 279 -14.79 -5.88 -10.67
N SER A 280 -13.83 -6.79 -10.39
CA SER A 280 -12.54 -6.43 -9.81
C SER A 280 -11.42 -6.40 -10.85
N ARG A 281 -10.97 -5.20 -11.22
CA ARG A 281 -9.73 -5.01 -11.98
C ARG A 281 -8.49 -5.56 -11.27
N VAL A 282 -8.54 -5.63 -9.92
CA VAL A 282 -7.46 -6.19 -9.11
C VAL A 282 -7.38 -7.71 -9.32
N CYS A 283 -8.52 -8.39 -9.40
CA CYS A 283 -8.56 -9.82 -9.74
C CYS A 283 -7.84 -10.08 -11.06
N ARG A 284 -8.23 -9.36 -12.13
CA ARG A 284 -7.64 -9.54 -13.48
C ARG A 284 -6.12 -9.35 -13.48
N SER A 285 -5.66 -8.21 -12.96
CA SER A 285 -4.22 -7.91 -12.94
C SER A 285 -3.43 -8.89 -12.07
N ASN A 286 -3.98 -9.37 -10.94
CA ASN A 286 -3.31 -10.39 -10.12
C ASN A 286 -3.27 -11.76 -10.80
N VAL A 287 -4.33 -12.18 -11.45
CA VAL A 287 -4.32 -13.44 -12.23
C VAL A 287 -3.20 -13.39 -13.28
N LEU A 288 -3.15 -12.35 -14.09
CA LEU A 288 -2.13 -12.20 -15.15
C LEU A 288 -0.71 -12.17 -14.57
N LEU A 289 -0.47 -11.39 -13.55
CA LEU A 289 0.87 -11.22 -12.97
C LEU A 289 1.35 -12.48 -12.23
N LEU A 290 0.52 -13.01 -11.34
CA LEU A 290 0.92 -14.10 -10.46
C LEU A 290 1.09 -15.41 -11.20
N THR A 291 0.27 -15.69 -12.23
CA THR A 291 0.47 -16.86 -13.10
C THR A 291 1.76 -16.76 -13.92
N LYS A 292 2.14 -15.56 -14.41
CA LYS A 292 3.45 -15.33 -15.04
C LYS A 292 4.62 -15.61 -14.09
N LEU A 293 4.45 -15.35 -12.78
CA LEU A 293 5.45 -15.65 -11.77
C LEU A 293 5.46 -17.12 -11.31
N GLY A 294 4.53 -17.95 -11.82
CA GLY A 294 4.44 -19.39 -11.51
C GLY A 294 3.59 -19.73 -10.28
N VAL A 295 2.71 -18.82 -9.83
CA VAL A 295 1.72 -19.07 -8.77
C VAL A 295 0.52 -19.80 -9.35
N ASN A 296 0.02 -20.82 -8.66
CA ASN A 296 -1.25 -21.45 -8.94
C ASN A 296 -2.38 -20.57 -8.38
N VAL A 297 -3.08 -19.85 -9.24
CA VAL A 297 -4.15 -18.96 -8.82
C VAL A 297 -5.49 -19.68 -8.85
N SER A 298 -6.26 -19.56 -7.79
CA SER A 298 -7.65 -20.02 -7.69
C SER A 298 -8.59 -18.85 -7.46
N LEU A 299 -9.80 -18.93 -8.03
CA LEU A 299 -10.87 -17.94 -7.81
C LEU A 299 -12.01 -18.60 -7.04
N CYS A 300 -12.57 -17.88 -6.06
CA CYS A 300 -13.78 -18.33 -5.37
C CYS A 300 -14.79 -17.20 -5.22
N ALA A 301 -15.99 -17.41 -5.76
CA ALA A 301 -17.11 -16.47 -5.68
C ALA A 301 -18.45 -17.19 -5.92
N PRO A 302 -19.60 -16.57 -5.60
CA PRO A 302 -20.86 -16.95 -6.21
C PRO A 302 -20.76 -16.94 -7.74
N ARG A 303 -21.45 -17.82 -8.44
CA ARG A 303 -21.40 -17.89 -9.93
C ARG A 303 -21.70 -16.55 -10.60
N THR A 304 -22.60 -15.76 -10.03
CA THR A 304 -22.96 -14.43 -10.51
C THR A 304 -21.86 -13.37 -10.38
N LEU A 305 -20.85 -13.63 -9.54
CA LEU A 305 -19.69 -12.75 -9.30
C LEU A 305 -18.38 -13.34 -9.88
N LEU A 306 -18.46 -14.38 -10.69
CA LEU A 306 -17.33 -14.86 -11.48
C LEU A 306 -17.30 -14.13 -12.84
N PRO A 307 -16.10 -13.82 -13.38
CA PRO A 307 -15.98 -13.19 -14.69
C PRO A 307 -16.60 -14.05 -15.81
N ALA A 308 -17.23 -13.42 -16.76
CA ALA A 308 -17.66 -14.11 -17.98
C ALA A 308 -16.41 -14.70 -18.69
N GLY A 309 -16.50 -15.96 -19.13
CA GLY A 309 -15.39 -16.65 -19.80
C GLY A 309 -14.23 -17.04 -18.87
N VAL A 310 -14.45 -17.08 -17.54
CA VAL A 310 -13.44 -17.48 -16.56
C VAL A 310 -12.86 -18.87 -16.82
N ASP A 311 -13.61 -19.75 -17.46
CA ASP A 311 -13.17 -21.10 -17.85
C ASP A 311 -11.97 -21.10 -18.83
N ASN A 312 -11.71 -19.97 -19.52
CA ASN A 312 -10.55 -19.76 -20.39
C ASN A 312 -9.36 -19.11 -19.67
N TRP A 313 -9.49 -18.82 -18.39
CA TRP A 313 -8.41 -18.25 -17.60
C TRP A 313 -7.51 -19.36 -17.03
N PRO A 314 -6.23 -19.09 -16.81
CA PRO A 314 -5.29 -20.06 -16.21
C PRO A 314 -5.51 -20.16 -14.68
N VAL A 315 -6.72 -20.47 -14.25
CA VAL A 315 -7.14 -20.48 -12.83
C VAL A 315 -8.03 -21.69 -12.53
N THR A 316 -8.02 -22.13 -11.28
CA THR A 316 -9.03 -23.07 -10.76
C THR A 316 -10.19 -22.30 -10.14
N VAL A 317 -11.43 -22.69 -10.49
CA VAL A 317 -12.64 -21.97 -10.06
C VAL A 317 -13.41 -22.77 -9.01
N TYR A 318 -13.77 -22.09 -7.90
CA TYR A 318 -14.58 -22.63 -6.81
C TYR A 318 -15.82 -21.77 -6.56
N THR A 319 -16.88 -22.41 -6.07
CA THR A 319 -18.10 -21.76 -5.57
C THR A 319 -18.36 -22.05 -4.10
N ASP A 320 -17.45 -22.79 -3.45
CA ASP A 320 -17.47 -23.15 -2.04
C ASP A 320 -16.17 -22.65 -1.39
N SER A 321 -16.26 -21.68 -0.50
CA SER A 321 -15.09 -21.05 0.13
C SER A 321 -14.27 -22.00 0.99
N LYS A 322 -14.93 -22.95 1.69
CA LYS A 322 -14.25 -23.93 2.53
C LYS A 322 -13.44 -24.94 1.72
N LYS A 323 -13.91 -25.29 0.51
CA LYS A 323 -13.15 -26.13 -0.40
C LYS A 323 -12.01 -25.34 -1.04
N ALA A 324 -12.28 -24.09 -1.40
CA ALA A 324 -11.32 -23.24 -2.08
C ALA A 324 -10.09 -22.88 -1.24
N VAL A 325 -10.26 -22.72 0.07
CA VAL A 325 -9.18 -22.26 0.95
C VAL A 325 -8.17 -23.37 1.31
N ARG A 326 -8.52 -24.64 1.05
CA ARG A 326 -7.63 -25.78 1.37
C ARG A 326 -6.31 -25.68 0.62
N ASP A 327 -5.23 -25.95 1.34
CA ASP A 327 -3.86 -25.98 0.80
C ASP A 327 -3.38 -24.66 0.17
N MET A 328 -4.01 -23.52 0.49
CA MET A 328 -3.59 -22.20 0.04
C MET A 328 -2.44 -21.65 0.90
N ASP A 329 -1.44 -21.05 0.25
CA ASP A 329 -0.33 -20.32 0.88
C ASP A 329 -0.73 -18.86 1.17
N ALA A 330 -1.70 -18.32 0.44
CA ALA A 330 -2.29 -17.01 0.70
C ALA A 330 -3.75 -16.92 0.22
N VAL A 331 -4.55 -16.08 0.89
CA VAL A 331 -5.92 -15.76 0.51
C VAL A 331 -6.04 -14.25 0.35
N MET A 332 -6.36 -13.80 -0.86
CA MET A 332 -6.66 -12.42 -1.17
C MET A 332 -8.18 -12.21 -1.20
N CYS A 333 -8.70 -11.52 -0.19
CA CYS A 333 -10.10 -11.14 -0.17
C CYS A 333 -10.33 -9.91 -1.04
N LEU A 334 -11.41 -9.90 -1.80
CA LEU A 334 -11.84 -8.77 -2.60
C LEU A 334 -13.07 -8.12 -1.99
N ARG A 335 -13.11 -6.80 -2.02
CA ARG A 335 -14.28 -6.04 -1.62
C ARG A 335 -15.46 -6.32 -2.56
N LEU A 336 -16.64 -6.55 -1.97
CA LEU A 336 -17.88 -6.58 -2.71
C LEU A 336 -18.18 -5.17 -3.26
N GLN A 337 -18.19 -5.02 -4.60
CA GLN A 337 -18.30 -3.72 -5.26
C GLN A 337 -19.75 -3.35 -5.57
N LEU A 338 -20.55 -3.11 -4.53
CA LEU A 338 -21.97 -2.83 -4.65
C LEU A 338 -22.30 -1.64 -5.57
N GLU A 339 -21.41 -0.66 -5.61
CA GLU A 339 -21.54 0.52 -6.49
C GLU A 339 -21.34 0.21 -7.99
N ARG A 340 -20.85 -0.97 -8.32
CA ARG A 340 -20.60 -1.42 -9.71
C ARG A 340 -21.54 -2.54 -10.13
N GLN A 341 -22.27 -3.12 -9.17
CA GLN A 341 -23.18 -4.23 -9.43
C GLN A 341 -24.54 -3.73 -9.92
N GLN A 342 -25.12 -4.49 -10.85
CA GLN A 342 -26.54 -4.37 -11.15
C GLN A 342 -27.36 -5.10 -10.10
N ALA A 343 -28.61 -4.69 -9.88
CA ALA A 343 -29.50 -5.36 -8.95
C ALA A 343 -29.68 -6.83 -9.34
N GLY A 344 -29.78 -7.72 -8.34
CA GLY A 344 -30.11 -9.14 -8.56
C GLY A 344 -28.91 -10.10 -8.66
N LEU A 345 -27.66 -9.62 -8.56
CA LEU A 345 -26.47 -10.51 -8.58
C LEU A 345 -26.31 -11.31 -7.28
N LEU A 346 -26.82 -10.78 -6.17
CA LEU A 346 -26.80 -11.44 -4.86
C LEU A 346 -28.20 -11.39 -4.24
N PRO A 347 -28.66 -12.48 -3.63
CA PRO A 347 -29.96 -12.50 -2.97
C PRO A 347 -29.95 -11.65 -1.68
N ASP A 348 -28.92 -11.76 -0.85
CA ASP A 348 -28.73 -11.01 0.40
C ASP A 348 -27.25 -10.95 0.80
N LEU A 349 -26.85 -9.83 1.42
CA LEU A 349 -25.51 -9.63 1.96
C LEU A 349 -25.19 -10.55 3.14
N ARG A 350 -26.19 -10.94 3.92
CA ARG A 350 -26.01 -11.88 5.05
C ARG A 350 -25.68 -13.28 4.55
N GLU A 351 -26.35 -13.74 3.48
CA GLU A 351 -26.04 -15.02 2.86
C GLU A 351 -24.64 -15.01 2.26
N TYR A 352 -24.29 -13.91 1.56
CA TYR A 352 -22.93 -13.73 1.03
C TYR A 352 -21.90 -13.80 2.16
N SER A 353 -22.03 -12.99 3.21
CA SER A 353 -21.11 -12.99 4.35
C SER A 353 -20.98 -14.39 4.98
N LYS A 354 -22.08 -15.09 5.21
CA LYS A 354 -22.05 -16.45 5.79
C LYS A 354 -21.24 -17.46 4.97
N ARG A 355 -21.23 -17.30 3.64
CA ARG A 355 -20.59 -18.24 2.70
C ARG A 355 -19.20 -17.84 2.23
N PHE A 356 -18.93 -16.52 2.10
CA PHE A 356 -17.73 -16.01 1.44
C PHE A 356 -16.89 -15.04 2.29
N CYS A 357 -17.35 -14.61 3.48
CA CYS A 357 -16.51 -13.89 4.42
C CYS A 357 -15.40 -14.81 4.93
N LEU A 358 -14.15 -14.41 4.78
CA LEU A 358 -13.00 -15.15 5.31
C LEU A 358 -13.00 -15.09 6.85
N THR A 359 -13.00 -16.24 7.51
CA THR A 359 -13.03 -16.38 8.98
C THR A 359 -11.88 -17.24 9.45
N THR A 360 -11.59 -17.26 10.77
CA THR A 360 -10.58 -18.11 11.38
C THR A 360 -10.78 -19.59 11.01
N ALA A 361 -12.02 -20.07 11.02
CA ALA A 361 -12.34 -21.45 10.62
C ALA A 361 -12.02 -21.77 9.15
N HIS A 362 -11.94 -20.77 8.27
CA HIS A 362 -11.43 -20.96 6.91
C HIS A 362 -9.90 -21.08 6.93
N MET A 363 -9.21 -20.20 7.67
CA MET A 363 -7.75 -20.19 7.71
C MET A 363 -7.14 -21.45 8.37
N GLU A 364 -7.90 -22.11 9.25
CA GLU A 364 -7.53 -23.43 9.80
C GLU A 364 -7.47 -24.54 8.73
N LEU A 365 -8.14 -24.36 7.60
CA LEU A 365 -8.12 -25.29 6.46
C LEU A 365 -7.01 -24.96 5.46
N ALA A 366 -6.44 -23.76 5.52
CA ALA A 366 -5.33 -23.35 4.68
C ALA A 366 -4.02 -23.99 5.17
N ARG A 367 -2.93 -23.79 4.43
CA ARG A 367 -1.61 -24.22 4.88
C ARG A 367 -1.21 -23.49 6.17
N PRO A 368 -0.52 -24.16 7.10
CA PRO A 368 0.07 -23.48 8.26
C PRO A 368 0.93 -22.29 7.82
N GLY A 369 0.69 -21.11 8.40
CA GLY A 369 1.39 -19.88 8.03
C GLY A 369 0.86 -19.19 6.78
N ALA A 370 -0.28 -19.59 6.25
CA ALA A 370 -0.93 -18.91 5.13
C ALA A 370 -1.25 -17.45 5.45
N HIS A 371 -1.08 -16.58 4.47
CA HIS A 371 -1.24 -15.13 4.62
C HIS A 371 -2.59 -14.63 4.11
N ILE A 372 -3.02 -13.50 4.68
CA ILE A 372 -4.28 -12.83 4.32
C ILE A 372 -3.94 -11.50 3.66
N MET A 373 -4.56 -11.24 2.51
CA MET A 373 -4.39 -10.04 1.70
C MET A 373 -5.73 -9.37 1.41
N HIS A 374 -5.70 -8.05 1.20
CA HIS A 374 -6.87 -7.31 0.75
C HIS A 374 -6.45 -5.97 0.12
N PRO A 375 -6.84 -5.64 -1.12
CA PRO A 375 -6.45 -4.40 -1.79
C PRO A 375 -7.07 -3.14 -1.18
N GLY A 376 -8.04 -3.32 -0.27
CA GLY A 376 -8.78 -2.26 0.42
C GLY A 376 -9.77 -1.46 -0.47
N PRO A 377 -10.73 -0.75 0.16
CA PRO A 377 -11.03 -0.76 1.60
C PRO A 377 -11.67 -2.08 2.05
N ILE A 378 -11.43 -2.46 3.28
CA ILE A 378 -12.02 -3.67 3.88
C ILE A 378 -13.44 -3.37 4.32
N LEU A 379 -14.37 -4.27 3.98
CA LEU A 379 -15.69 -4.35 4.60
C LEU A 379 -15.66 -5.47 5.66
N ARG A 380 -15.35 -5.07 6.91
CA ARG A 380 -15.21 -5.99 8.04
C ARG A 380 -16.52 -6.75 8.28
N GLY A 381 -16.43 -8.06 8.49
CA GLY A 381 -17.57 -8.96 8.63
C GLY A 381 -18.27 -9.31 7.32
N LEU A 382 -17.87 -8.73 6.19
CA LEU A 382 -18.37 -9.04 4.86
C LEU A 382 -17.31 -9.71 3.98
N ASP A 383 -16.12 -9.09 3.85
CA ASP A 383 -15.01 -9.62 3.06
C ASP A 383 -14.10 -10.52 3.93
N VAL A 384 -13.78 -10.06 5.13
CA VAL A 384 -12.93 -10.72 6.11
C VAL A 384 -13.38 -10.37 7.53
N SER A 385 -13.27 -11.31 8.46
CA SER A 385 -13.59 -11.08 9.87
C SER A 385 -12.61 -10.13 10.54
N ASP A 386 -13.06 -9.41 11.59
CA ASP A 386 -12.22 -8.46 12.34
C ASP A 386 -10.95 -9.14 12.89
N ALA A 387 -11.13 -10.32 13.50
CA ALA A 387 -10.03 -11.07 14.10
C ALA A 387 -8.92 -11.40 13.10
N LEU A 388 -9.28 -11.73 11.85
CA LEU A 388 -8.31 -12.04 10.81
C LEU A 388 -7.67 -10.79 10.20
N ALA A 389 -8.45 -9.74 9.99
CA ALA A 389 -7.93 -8.48 9.42
C ALA A 389 -6.83 -7.87 10.29
N ASP A 390 -6.90 -8.08 11.61
CA ASP A 390 -5.94 -7.56 12.59
C ASP A 390 -4.95 -8.65 13.11
N SER A 391 -4.94 -9.83 12.50
CA SER A 391 -4.06 -10.94 12.89
C SER A 391 -2.63 -10.76 12.38
N SER A 392 -1.68 -11.53 12.93
CA SER A 392 -0.30 -11.58 12.46
C SER A 392 -0.12 -12.20 11.06
N GLN A 393 -1.13 -12.89 10.55
CA GLN A 393 -1.15 -13.44 9.20
C GLN A 393 -1.56 -12.39 8.14
N SER A 394 -2.07 -11.25 8.59
CA SER A 394 -2.58 -10.19 7.71
C SER A 394 -1.45 -9.35 7.12
N LEU A 395 -1.33 -9.33 5.79
CA LEU A 395 -0.41 -8.48 5.04
C LEU A 395 -1.06 -7.16 4.58
N ILE A 396 -2.26 -6.84 5.05
CA ILE A 396 -3.06 -5.72 4.51
C ILE A 396 -2.36 -4.36 4.67
N LEU A 397 -1.73 -4.12 5.81
CA LEU A 397 -0.96 -2.90 6.03
C LEU A 397 0.40 -2.93 5.35
N ASP A 398 0.99 -4.11 5.20
CA ASP A 398 2.23 -4.31 4.45
C ASP A 398 2.01 -4.01 2.96
N GLN A 399 0.87 -4.42 2.38
CA GLN A 399 0.46 -4.03 1.01
C GLN A 399 0.38 -2.51 0.85
N VAL A 400 -0.13 -1.78 1.84
CA VAL A 400 -0.18 -0.30 1.80
C VAL A 400 1.23 0.29 1.79
N SER A 401 2.12 -0.23 2.63
CA SER A 401 3.54 0.19 2.68
C SER A 401 4.27 -0.15 1.38
N ALA A 402 4.14 -1.40 0.92
CA ALA A 402 4.68 -1.90 -0.35
C ALA A 402 4.25 -1.01 -1.54
N GLY A 403 3.02 -0.52 -1.49
CA GLY A 403 2.46 0.33 -2.53
C GLY A 403 3.27 1.61 -2.79
N VAL A 404 3.90 2.19 -1.79
CA VAL A 404 4.76 3.37 -1.98
C VAL A 404 6.04 2.97 -2.71
N SER A 405 6.70 1.88 -2.29
CA SER A 405 7.96 1.42 -2.86
C SER A 405 7.83 0.97 -4.31
N VAL A 406 6.77 0.21 -4.61
CA VAL A 406 6.47 -0.22 -5.99
C VAL A 406 6.18 0.98 -6.89
N ARG A 407 5.44 1.97 -6.41
CA ARG A 407 5.16 3.19 -7.18
C ARG A 407 6.40 4.06 -7.34
N MET A 408 7.33 4.06 -6.36
CA MET A 408 8.65 4.67 -6.55
C MET A 408 9.42 3.97 -7.67
N ALA A 409 9.45 2.63 -7.71
CA ALA A 409 10.11 1.87 -8.77
C ALA A 409 9.50 2.17 -10.16
N VAL A 410 8.17 2.17 -10.25
CA VAL A 410 7.46 2.48 -11.51
C VAL A 410 7.80 3.90 -11.99
N LEU A 411 7.70 4.90 -11.13
CA LEU A 411 8.05 6.28 -11.50
C LEU A 411 9.52 6.43 -11.88
N TYR A 412 10.41 5.76 -11.17
CA TYR A 412 11.85 5.74 -11.47
C TYR A 412 12.11 5.16 -12.85
N LEU A 413 11.65 3.95 -13.13
CA LEU A 413 11.90 3.26 -14.39
C LEU A 413 11.34 4.02 -15.60
N LEU A 414 10.18 4.64 -15.48
CA LEU A 414 9.57 5.40 -16.57
C LEU A 414 10.19 6.79 -16.77
N ALA A 415 10.50 7.51 -15.68
CA ALA A 415 11.00 8.88 -15.75
C ALA A 415 12.52 8.98 -16.02
N THR A 416 13.29 7.90 -15.79
CA THR A 416 14.74 7.86 -16.06
C THR A 416 15.08 7.14 -17.36
N ARG A 417 14.07 6.68 -18.11
CA ARG A 417 14.30 6.07 -19.43
C ARG A 417 15.07 7.07 -20.30
N PRO A 418 16.12 6.62 -21.02
CA PRO A 418 16.79 7.47 -22.02
C PRO A 418 15.76 7.99 -23.01
N ASP A 419 15.72 9.29 -23.16
CA ASP A 419 14.72 9.95 -24.01
C ASP A 419 14.87 9.51 -25.45
N ILE A 420 13.72 9.13 -26.05
CA ILE A 420 13.57 9.13 -27.53
C ILE A 420 13.64 10.58 -28.10
N LYS A 421 13.84 11.57 -27.24
CA LYS A 421 13.94 12.99 -27.64
C LYS A 421 15.19 13.32 -28.49
N ASP A 422 16.18 12.43 -28.53
CA ASP A 422 17.40 12.67 -29.31
C ASP A 422 17.24 12.27 -30.80
N ASN A 423 16.05 11.87 -31.25
CA ASN A 423 15.78 11.46 -32.64
C ASN A 423 14.62 12.24 -33.30
N LEU A 424 14.35 13.48 -32.87
CA LEU A 424 13.43 14.38 -33.59
C LEU A 424 14.14 15.67 -33.97
#